data_191830a525cb711a101a50d91f644da7
#
_entry.id   191830a525cb711a101a50d91f644da7
#
_cell.length_a   1.000
_cell.length_b   1.000
_cell.length_c   1.000
_cell.angle_alpha   90.00
_cell.angle_beta   90.00
_cell.angle_gamma   90.00
#
_symmetry.space_group_name_H-M   'P 1'
#
loop_
_entity.id
_entity.type
_entity.pdbx_description
1 polymer ?
#
loop_
_entity_poly.entity_id
_entity_poly.type
_entity_poly.pdbx_seq_one_letter_code
_entity_poly.pdbx_strand_id
1 'polypeptide(L)'
;MTSLTICIDGRQYASAKALHLALKMLLDLPEHYGCNADALYDCLSERKVPVNLVVMHDGEGEAADALHKVRRVFEDCGGSVK
;
A
#
# COMPACT_ATOMS: atom_id res chain seq x y z
N MET A 1 4.24 18.44 11.63
CA MET A 1 4.66 17.39 10.69
C MET A 1 3.51 17.00 9.79
N THR A 2 3.77 16.94 8.51
CA THR A 2 2.75 16.56 7.54
C THR A 2 2.76 15.05 7.33
N SER A 3 1.59 14.42 7.39
CA SER A 3 1.45 13.02 7.05
C SER A 3 1.52 12.87 5.52
N LEU A 4 2.03 11.75 5.05
CA LEU A 4 2.08 11.43 3.63
C LEU A 4 0.75 10.77 3.22
N THR A 5 0.20 11.18 2.09
CA THR A 5 -1.00 10.56 1.54
C THR A 5 -0.70 10.07 0.13
N ILE A 6 -1.01 8.82 -0.15
CA ILE A 6 -0.86 8.25 -1.50
C ILE A 6 -2.22 7.84 -2.05
N CYS A 7 -2.35 7.90 -3.36
CA CYS A 7 -3.58 7.52 -4.06
C CYS A 7 -3.33 6.30 -4.92
N ILE A 8 -4.22 5.33 -4.86
CA ILE A 8 -4.13 4.09 -5.63
C ILE A 8 -5.41 3.90 -6.42
N ASP A 9 -5.28 3.64 -7.71
CA ASP A 9 -6.38 3.20 -8.56
C ASP A 9 -6.16 1.72 -8.90
N GLY A 10 -6.93 0.85 -8.27
CA GLY A 10 -6.77 -0.60 -8.44
C GLY A 10 -6.98 -1.10 -9.87
N ARG A 11 -7.63 -0.31 -10.71
CA ARG A 11 -7.84 -0.68 -12.12
C ARG A 11 -6.54 -0.65 -12.93
N GLN A 12 -5.51 0.03 -12.45
CA GLN A 12 -4.23 0.15 -13.14
C GLN A 12 -3.33 -1.07 -12.94
N TYR A 13 -3.69 -1.96 -12.04
CA TYR A 13 -2.84 -3.08 -11.66
C TYR A 13 -3.52 -4.40 -11.96
N ALA A 14 -2.84 -5.27 -12.71
CA ALA A 14 -3.39 -6.57 -13.11
C ALA A 14 -3.06 -7.66 -12.10
N SER A 15 -2.12 -7.43 -11.19
CA SER A 15 -1.67 -8.44 -10.24
C SER A 15 -1.26 -7.82 -8.92
N ALA A 16 -1.17 -8.68 -7.88
CA ALA A 16 -0.68 -8.25 -6.57
C ALA A 16 0.74 -7.69 -6.67
N LYS A 17 1.59 -8.33 -7.46
CA LYS A 17 2.97 -7.87 -7.64
C LYS A 17 3.03 -6.48 -8.25
N ALA A 18 2.22 -6.21 -9.26
CA ALA A 18 2.17 -4.89 -9.90
C ALA A 18 1.76 -3.82 -8.89
N LEU A 19 0.77 -4.11 -8.05
CA LEU A 19 0.32 -3.19 -7.00
C LEU A 19 1.45 -2.92 -6.00
N HIS A 20 2.13 -3.96 -5.54
CA HIS A 20 3.22 -3.80 -4.57
C HIS A 20 4.42 -3.08 -5.16
N LEU A 21 4.71 -3.26 -6.44
CA LEU A 21 5.77 -2.49 -7.12
C LEU A 21 5.43 -1.00 -7.17
N ALA A 22 4.16 -0.68 -7.40
CA ALA A 22 3.73 0.73 -7.36
C ALA A 22 3.89 1.31 -5.95
N LEU A 23 3.52 0.56 -4.92
CA LEU A 23 3.72 1.00 -3.54
C LEU A 23 5.20 1.19 -3.22
N LYS A 24 6.05 0.29 -3.72
CA LYS A 24 7.50 0.42 -3.55
C LYS A 24 8.01 1.74 -4.09
N MET A 25 7.55 2.14 -5.27
CA MET A 25 7.94 3.41 -5.88
C MET A 25 7.37 4.61 -5.13
N LEU A 26 6.09 4.56 -4.80
CA LEU A 26 5.41 5.69 -4.15
C LEU A 26 5.94 5.97 -2.75
N LEU A 27 6.33 4.93 -2.03
CA LEU A 27 6.80 5.02 -0.65
C LEU A 27 8.33 4.95 -0.53
N ASP A 28 9.03 4.83 -1.65
CA ASP A 28 10.48 4.67 -1.68
C ASP A 28 10.94 3.53 -0.77
N LEU A 29 10.33 2.37 -0.95
CA LEU A 29 10.65 1.19 -0.15
C LEU A 29 11.98 0.57 -0.60
N PRO A 30 12.66 -0.18 0.29
CA PRO A 30 13.96 -0.75 -0.06
C PRO A 30 13.85 -1.78 -1.19
N GLU A 31 14.97 -2.02 -1.88
CA GLU A 31 14.98 -2.96 -3.00
C GLU A 31 14.63 -4.39 -2.60
N HIS A 32 14.92 -4.76 -1.37
CA HIS A 32 14.58 -6.09 -0.87
C HIS A 32 13.11 -6.22 -0.43
N TYR A 33 12.29 -5.23 -0.69
CA TYR A 33 10.87 -5.29 -0.38
C TYR A 33 10.23 -6.51 -1.03
N GLY A 34 9.58 -7.34 -0.19
CA GLY A 34 9.07 -8.66 -0.60
C GLY A 34 7.76 -8.67 -1.37
N CYS A 35 7.21 -7.52 -1.72
CA CYS A 35 5.98 -7.40 -2.51
C CYS A 35 4.80 -8.19 -1.92
N ASN A 36 4.65 -8.15 -0.60
CA ASN A 36 3.52 -8.78 0.09
C ASN A 36 3.10 -7.93 1.29
N ALA A 37 1.94 -8.26 1.87
CA ALA A 37 1.38 -7.47 2.97
C ALA A 37 2.27 -7.49 4.21
N ASP A 38 2.92 -8.60 4.51
CA ASP A 38 3.81 -8.70 5.67
C ASP A 38 5.02 -7.77 5.52
N ALA A 39 5.62 -7.76 4.33
CA ALA A 39 6.74 -6.86 4.04
C ALA A 39 6.30 -5.39 4.10
N LEU A 40 5.11 -5.09 3.60
CA LEU A 40 4.55 -3.74 3.67
C LEU A 40 4.32 -3.30 5.12
N TYR A 41 3.78 -4.19 5.94
CA TYR A 41 3.59 -3.92 7.36
C TYR A 41 4.92 -3.57 8.03
N ASP A 42 5.95 -4.37 7.79
CA ASP A 42 7.27 -4.11 8.36
C ASP A 42 7.82 -2.74 7.95
N CYS A 43 7.70 -2.41 6.66
CA CYS A 43 8.19 -1.13 6.17
C CYS A 43 7.41 0.05 6.74
N LEU A 44 6.08 -0.06 6.83
CA LEU A 44 5.26 1.03 7.36
C LEU A 44 5.41 1.18 8.87
N SER A 45 5.59 0.08 9.59
CA SER A 45 5.75 0.12 11.04
C SER A 45 7.03 0.81 11.47
N GLU A 46 8.04 0.84 10.61
CA GLU A 46 9.31 1.53 10.87
C GLU A 46 9.23 3.03 10.65
N ARG A 47 8.18 3.51 10.00
CA ARG A 47 8.02 4.94 9.72
C ARG A 47 7.54 5.67 10.96
N LYS A 48 8.07 6.85 11.18
CA LYS A 48 7.68 7.70 12.31
C LYS A 48 6.36 8.42 12.07
N VAL A 49 6.02 8.62 10.81
CA VAL A 49 4.80 9.35 10.41
C VAL A 49 3.89 8.39 9.67
N PRO A 50 2.61 8.27 10.07
CA PRO A 50 1.67 7.40 9.37
C PRO A 50 1.48 7.81 7.91
N VAL A 51 1.22 6.82 7.06
CA VAL A 51 0.90 7.06 5.65
C VAL A 51 -0.59 6.81 5.45
N ASN A 52 -1.26 7.77 4.83
CA ASN A 52 -2.68 7.65 4.52
C ASN A 52 -2.86 7.11 3.11
N LEU A 53 -3.87 6.29 2.92
CA LEU A 53 -4.18 5.69 1.63
C LEU A 53 -5.54 6.16 1.13
N VAL A 54 -5.58 6.62 -0.11
CA VAL A 54 -6.84 6.92 -0.80
C VAL A 54 -6.98 5.91 -1.93
N VAL A 55 -8.06 5.12 -1.90
CA VAL A 55 -8.34 4.13 -2.94
C VAL A 55 -9.42 4.69 -3.84
N MET A 56 -9.07 4.97 -5.09
CA MET A 56 -9.99 5.53 -6.07
C MET A 56 -10.88 4.46 -6.69
N HIS A 57 -10.35 3.25 -6.82
CA HIS A 57 -11.06 2.10 -7.37
C HIS A 57 -10.48 0.82 -6.79
N ASP A 58 -11.33 -0.13 -6.47
CA ASP A 58 -10.87 -1.39 -5.86
C ASP A 58 -10.18 -2.33 -6.85
N GLY A 59 -10.45 -2.17 -8.13
CA GLY A 59 -9.94 -3.10 -9.13
C GLY A 59 -10.71 -4.41 -9.13
N GLU A 60 -10.14 -5.44 -9.75
CA GLU A 60 -10.78 -6.76 -9.86
C GLU A 60 -9.77 -7.87 -9.65
N GLY A 61 -10.26 -9.04 -9.28
CA GLY A 61 -9.46 -10.26 -9.19
C GLY A 61 -8.35 -10.16 -8.15
N GLU A 62 -7.17 -10.59 -8.54
CA GLU A 62 -6.00 -10.63 -7.67
C GLU A 62 -5.62 -9.25 -7.13
N ALA A 63 -5.73 -8.23 -7.96
CA ALA A 63 -5.41 -6.87 -7.54
C ALA A 63 -6.37 -6.38 -6.44
N ALA A 64 -7.65 -6.71 -6.55
CA ALA A 64 -8.63 -6.34 -5.53
C ALA A 64 -8.34 -7.03 -4.20
N ASP A 65 -7.99 -8.31 -4.23
CA ASP A 65 -7.63 -9.05 -3.02
C ASP A 65 -6.38 -8.47 -2.37
N ALA A 66 -5.38 -8.15 -3.16
CA ALA A 66 -4.14 -7.55 -2.66
C ALA A 66 -4.41 -6.17 -2.06
N LEU A 67 -5.25 -5.39 -2.71
CA LEU A 67 -5.59 -4.05 -2.23
C LEU A 67 -6.35 -4.10 -0.91
N HIS A 68 -7.22 -5.10 -0.73
CA HIS A 68 -7.93 -5.31 0.52
C HIS A 68 -6.95 -5.54 1.68
N LYS A 69 -5.93 -6.36 1.48
CA LYS A 69 -4.88 -6.60 2.47
C LYS A 69 -4.04 -5.35 2.72
N VAL A 70 -3.74 -4.61 1.68
CA VAL A 70 -2.97 -3.36 1.78
C VAL A 70 -3.73 -2.34 2.63
N ARG A 71 -5.03 -2.21 2.44
CA ARG A 71 -5.85 -1.31 3.27
C ARG A 71 -5.70 -1.64 4.75
N ARG A 72 -5.78 -2.93 5.09
CA ARG A 72 -5.63 -3.37 6.48
C ARG A 72 -4.27 -2.99 7.04
N VAL A 73 -3.22 -3.18 6.28
CA VAL A 73 -1.86 -2.84 6.71
C VAL A 73 -1.75 -1.35 7.01
N PHE A 74 -2.29 -0.50 6.13
CA PHE A 74 -2.25 0.94 6.35
C PHE A 74 -3.00 1.34 7.62
N GLU A 75 -4.17 0.74 7.85
CA GLU A 75 -4.95 1.02 9.05
C GLU A 75 -4.21 0.54 10.31
N ASP A 76 -3.64 -0.66 10.28
CA ASP A 76 -2.91 -1.23 11.41
C ASP A 76 -1.66 -0.43 11.75
N CYS A 77 -1.08 0.26 10.77
CA CYS A 77 0.08 1.12 10.99
C CYS A 77 -0.28 2.57 11.34
N GLY A 78 -1.54 2.83 11.65
CA GLY A 78 -1.98 4.14 12.12
C GLY A 78 -2.39 5.12 11.04
N GLY A 79 -2.39 4.72 9.76
CA GLY A 79 -2.82 5.56 8.66
C GLY A 79 -4.34 5.54 8.50
N SER A 80 -4.84 6.52 7.74
CA SER A 80 -6.24 6.56 7.33
C SER A 80 -6.41 5.90 5.97
N VAL A 81 -7.55 5.25 5.77
CA VAL A 81 -7.89 4.66 4.47
C VAL A 81 -9.24 5.20 4.02
N LYS A 82 -9.28 5.71 2.80
CA LYS A 82 -10.50 6.30 2.23
C LYS A 82 -10.84 5.71 0.87
#